data_64eb13634ae850d8a82ce824101f3a57
#
_entry.id   64eb13634ae850d8a82ce824101f3a57
#
_cell.length_a   1.000
_cell.length_b   1.000
_cell.length_c   1.000
_cell.angle_alpha   90.00
_cell.angle_beta   90.00
_cell.angle_gamma   90.00
#
_symmetry.space_group_name_H-M   'P 1'
#
loop_
_entity.id
_entity.type
_entity.pdbx_description
1 polymer ?
#
loop_
_entity_poly.entity_id
_entity_poly.type
_entity_poly.pdbx_seq_one_letter_code
_entity_poly.pdbx_strand_id
1 'polypeptide(L)'
;MTERRILQEIKECTLNKDPTIQWGLKDQSDNKKWWACIIGPKGTPYNGFELTLNIQLPENYPFASPKVDFTNNIWHPNVGNSGNICLDILKEQWTPALKLSAVLFSISSLLNEPNPTSALNGEAGRQYTSNRAEYNRKVIETCSQYFKKI
;
A
#
# COMPACT_ATOMS: atom_id res chain seq x y z
N MET A 1 -26.31 -0.33 -0.14
CA MET A 1 -25.16 0.64 -0.08
C MET A 1 -23.82 -0.03 -0.28
N THR A 2 -23.49 -1.01 0.56
CA THR A 2 -22.20 -1.71 0.47
C THR A 2 -22.00 -2.40 -0.88
N GLU A 3 -22.96 -3.16 -1.34
CA GLU A 3 -22.87 -3.87 -2.62
C GLU A 3 -22.74 -2.93 -3.80
N ARG A 4 -23.49 -1.82 -3.81
CA ARG A 4 -23.40 -0.83 -4.87
C ARG A 4 -21.99 -0.20 -4.92
N ARG A 5 -21.45 0.10 -3.74
CA ARG A 5 -20.13 0.68 -3.66
C ARG A 5 -19.04 -0.29 -4.15
N ILE A 6 -19.17 -1.58 -3.79
CA ILE A 6 -18.23 -2.61 -4.24
C ILE A 6 -18.29 -2.77 -5.75
N LEU A 7 -19.50 -2.75 -6.34
CA LEU A 7 -19.63 -2.78 -7.81
C LEU A 7 -18.95 -1.61 -8.47
N GLN A 8 -19.01 -0.42 -7.87
CA GLN A 8 -18.29 0.75 -8.38
C GLN A 8 -16.77 0.54 -8.30
N GLU A 9 -16.28 -0.04 -7.22
CA GLU A 9 -14.85 -0.34 -7.07
C GLU A 9 -14.38 -1.36 -8.11
N ILE A 10 -15.18 -2.37 -8.41
CA ILE A 10 -14.88 -3.34 -9.45
C ILE A 10 -14.80 -2.65 -10.81
N LYS A 11 -15.75 -1.76 -11.09
CA LYS A 11 -15.75 -1.02 -12.34
C LYS A 11 -14.51 -0.13 -12.47
N GLU A 12 -14.12 0.54 -11.39
CA GLU A 12 -12.95 1.41 -11.40
C GLU A 12 -11.67 0.64 -11.68
N CYS A 13 -11.45 -0.49 -11.03
CA CYS A 13 -10.23 -1.27 -11.27
C CYS A 13 -10.21 -1.84 -12.69
N THR A 14 -11.36 -2.19 -13.24
CA THR A 14 -11.47 -2.70 -14.61
C THR A 14 -11.13 -1.61 -15.64
N LEU A 15 -11.52 -0.37 -15.37
CA LEU A 15 -11.27 0.75 -16.28
C LEU A 15 -9.90 1.40 -16.07
N ASN A 16 -9.20 1.03 -15.00
CA ASN A 16 -7.89 1.59 -14.70
C ASN A 16 -6.87 1.27 -15.81
N LYS A 17 -6.16 2.29 -16.27
CA LYS A 17 -5.14 2.16 -17.31
C LYS A 17 -3.73 2.46 -16.83
N ASP A 18 -3.56 2.77 -15.53
CA ASP A 18 -2.23 3.03 -14.97
C ASP A 18 -1.55 1.70 -14.67
N PRO A 19 -0.47 1.34 -15.39
CA PRO A 19 0.20 0.06 -15.16
C PRO A 19 1.00 0.03 -13.86
N THR A 20 1.23 1.18 -13.22
CA THR A 20 2.04 1.25 -11.99
C THR A 20 1.23 0.99 -10.74
N ILE A 21 -0.10 1.07 -10.81
CA ILE A 21 -1.00 0.77 -9.69
C ILE A 21 -2.14 -0.06 -10.24
N GLN A 22 -2.22 -1.31 -9.82
CA GLN A 22 -3.27 -2.23 -10.26
C GLN A 22 -3.90 -2.90 -9.06
N TRP A 23 -5.19 -3.21 -9.16
CA TRP A 23 -5.91 -3.90 -8.09
C TRP A 23 -7.11 -4.62 -8.69
N GLY A 24 -7.63 -5.61 -7.96
CA GLY A 24 -8.77 -6.38 -8.39
C GLY A 24 -9.25 -7.35 -7.33
N LEU A 25 -10.31 -8.07 -7.64
CA LEU A 25 -10.82 -9.12 -6.78
C LEU A 25 -9.83 -10.27 -6.72
N LYS A 26 -9.57 -10.75 -5.51
CA LYS A 26 -8.71 -11.91 -5.29
C LYS A 26 -9.44 -13.20 -5.68
N ASP A 27 -10.76 -13.24 -5.44
CA ASP A 27 -11.62 -14.37 -5.72
C ASP A 27 -13.00 -13.85 -6.12
N GLN A 28 -13.53 -14.31 -7.23
CA GLN A 28 -14.86 -13.90 -7.71
C GLN A 28 -15.98 -14.24 -6.74
N SER A 29 -15.77 -15.22 -5.86
CA SER A 29 -16.78 -15.64 -4.88
C SER A 29 -16.76 -14.81 -3.61
N ASP A 30 -15.77 -13.93 -3.42
CA ASP A 30 -15.64 -13.09 -2.22
C ASP A 30 -15.26 -11.67 -2.60
N ASN A 31 -16.26 -10.80 -2.66
CA ASN A 31 -16.07 -9.42 -3.10
C ASN A 31 -15.45 -8.51 -2.04
N LYS A 32 -15.05 -9.08 -0.88
CA LYS A 32 -14.37 -8.33 0.17
C LYS A 32 -12.87 -8.58 0.23
N LYS A 33 -12.38 -9.57 -0.52
CA LYS A 33 -10.94 -9.88 -0.59
C LYS A 33 -10.38 -9.42 -1.91
N TRP A 34 -9.40 -8.54 -1.83
CA TRP A 34 -8.80 -7.90 -3.00
C TRP A 34 -7.28 -8.04 -2.96
N TRP A 35 -6.69 -7.97 -4.13
CA TRP A 35 -5.23 -7.85 -4.28
C TRP A 35 -4.91 -6.47 -4.83
N ALA A 36 -3.68 -6.01 -4.61
CA ALA A 36 -3.16 -4.84 -5.29
C ALA A 36 -1.68 -5.01 -5.56
N CYS A 37 -1.17 -4.25 -6.51
CA CYS A 37 0.24 -4.20 -6.83
C CYS A 37 0.61 -2.76 -7.15
N ILE A 38 1.62 -2.25 -6.46
CA ILE A 38 2.19 -0.94 -6.71
C ILE A 38 3.61 -1.17 -7.20
N ILE A 39 3.93 -0.62 -8.38
CA ILE A 39 5.31 -0.62 -8.85
C ILE A 39 6.06 0.46 -8.06
N GLY A 40 7.18 0.10 -7.45
CA GLY A 40 7.95 1.05 -6.65
C GLY A 40 8.26 2.31 -7.45
N PRO A 41 8.03 3.50 -6.87
CA PRO A 41 8.13 4.75 -7.64
C PRO A 41 9.56 5.03 -8.12
N LYS A 42 9.68 5.65 -9.28
CA LYS A 42 10.96 6.09 -9.81
C LYS A 42 11.57 7.15 -8.88
N GLY A 43 12.87 7.13 -8.74
CA GLY A 43 13.57 8.05 -7.85
C GLY A 43 13.61 7.59 -6.40
N THR A 44 13.05 6.42 -6.10
CA THR A 44 13.11 5.81 -4.77
C THR A 44 13.87 4.48 -4.84
N PRO A 45 14.38 3.98 -3.70
CA PRO A 45 15.02 2.66 -3.69
C PRO A 45 14.05 1.51 -3.95
N TYR A 46 12.74 1.76 -3.91
CA TYR A 46 11.70 0.78 -4.26
C TYR A 46 11.53 0.60 -5.76
N ASN A 47 12.14 1.47 -6.57
CA ASN A 47 11.95 1.52 -8.01
C ASN A 47 12.13 0.14 -8.66
N GLY A 48 11.16 -0.22 -9.47
CA GLY A 48 11.20 -1.43 -10.28
C GLY A 48 10.75 -2.71 -9.58
N PHE A 49 10.37 -2.64 -8.29
CA PHE A 49 9.82 -3.80 -7.59
C PHE A 49 8.31 -3.82 -7.70
N GLU A 50 7.75 -5.02 -7.87
CA GLU A 50 6.30 -5.24 -7.80
C GLU A 50 5.91 -5.43 -6.34
N LEU A 51 5.40 -4.37 -5.71
CA LEU A 51 5.03 -4.40 -4.30
C LEU A 51 3.58 -4.82 -4.17
N THR A 52 3.35 -6.04 -3.73
CA THR A 52 2.01 -6.63 -3.65
C THR A 52 1.37 -6.38 -2.29
N LEU A 53 0.05 -6.19 -2.31
CA LEU A 53 -0.72 -5.86 -1.12
C LEU A 53 -1.97 -6.75 -1.05
N ASN A 54 -2.41 -7.00 0.18
CA ASN A 54 -3.71 -7.59 0.46
C ASN A 54 -4.66 -6.49 0.93
N ILE A 55 -5.90 -6.54 0.45
CA ILE A 55 -6.95 -5.62 0.86
C ILE A 55 -8.13 -6.44 1.34
N GLN A 56 -8.63 -6.11 2.53
CA GLN A 56 -9.82 -6.71 3.11
C GLN A 56 -10.85 -5.62 3.36
N LEU A 57 -12.00 -5.70 2.70
CA LEU A 57 -13.09 -4.75 2.94
C LEU A 57 -13.92 -5.21 4.14
N PRO A 58 -14.25 -4.32 5.07
CA PRO A 58 -15.14 -4.67 6.19
C PRO A 58 -16.57 -4.84 5.72
N GLU A 59 -17.40 -5.50 6.55
CA GLU A 59 -18.80 -5.76 6.22
C GLU A 59 -19.57 -4.48 5.93
N ASN A 60 -19.24 -3.39 6.63
CA ASN A 60 -19.94 -2.11 6.48
C ASN A 60 -19.18 -1.14 5.55
N TYR A 61 -18.27 -1.63 4.73
CA TYR A 61 -17.58 -0.78 3.74
C TYR A 61 -18.62 -0.04 2.88
N PRO A 62 -18.52 1.24 2.59
CA PRO A 62 -17.37 2.14 2.83
C PRO A 62 -17.44 2.96 4.14
N PHE A 63 -18.28 2.61 5.09
CA PHE A 63 -18.42 3.38 6.33
C PHE A 63 -17.26 3.13 7.29
N ALA A 64 -16.57 1.99 7.17
CA ALA A 64 -15.32 1.74 7.83
C ALA A 64 -14.23 1.55 6.78
N SER A 65 -12.98 1.85 7.15
CA SER A 65 -11.84 1.79 6.24
C SER A 65 -11.52 0.35 5.82
N PRO A 66 -10.96 0.15 4.62
CA PRO A 66 -10.41 -1.15 4.27
C PRO A 66 -9.16 -1.44 5.10
N LYS A 67 -8.88 -2.72 5.31
CA LYS A 67 -7.62 -3.15 5.89
C LYS A 67 -6.66 -3.42 4.73
N VAL A 68 -5.52 -2.73 4.72
CA VAL A 68 -4.54 -2.83 3.64
C VAL A 68 -3.17 -3.08 4.23
N ASP A 69 -2.54 -4.18 3.81
CA ASP A 69 -1.20 -4.55 4.26
C ASP A 69 -0.37 -4.97 3.05
N PHE A 70 0.94 -4.72 3.10
CA PHE A 70 1.84 -5.37 2.15
C PHE A 70 1.88 -6.88 2.44
N THR A 71 2.09 -7.67 1.40
CA THR A 71 2.11 -9.14 1.54
C THR A 71 3.36 -9.63 2.27
N ASN A 72 4.38 -8.81 2.35
CA ASN A 72 5.63 -9.12 3.02
C ASN A 72 6.26 -7.87 3.61
N ASN A 73 7.37 -8.05 4.33
CA ASN A 73 8.10 -6.96 4.95
C ASN A 73 8.62 -5.96 3.90
N ILE A 74 8.40 -4.70 4.19
CA ILE A 74 8.94 -3.56 3.43
C ILE A 74 9.79 -2.73 4.41
N TRP A 75 11.01 -2.38 4.02
CA TRP A 75 11.83 -1.50 4.84
C TRP A 75 11.40 -0.06 4.60
N HIS A 76 10.65 0.49 5.55
CA HIS A 76 10.06 1.82 5.43
C HIS A 76 9.67 2.30 6.82
N PRO A 77 9.87 3.59 7.14
CA PRO A 77 9.53 4.10 8.48
C PRO A 77 8.09 3.83 8.90
N ASN A 78 7.16 3.86 7.97
CA ASN A 78 5.72 3.77 8.28
C ASN A 78 5.12 2.39 8.00
N VAL A 79 5.97 1.38 7.82
CA VAL A 79 5.51 0.00 7.58
C VAL A 79 6.12 -0.90 8.66
N GLY A 80 5.25 -1.63 9.35
CA GLY A 80 5.67 -2.58 10.39
C GLY A 80 6.19 -3.90 9.80
N ASN A 81 6.74 -4.75 10.67
CA ASN A 81 7.38 -6.00 10.27
C ASN A 81 6.46 -6.99 9.57
N SER A 82 5.16 -6.88 9.80
CA SER A 82 4.16 -7.76 9.17
C SER A 82 3.54 -7.15 7.91
N GLY A 83 4.07 -6.03 7.42
CA GLY A 83 3.53 -5.35 6.26
C GLY A 83 2.41 -4.35 6.57
N ASN A 84 2.07 -4.18 7.84
CA ASN A 84 1.03 -3.23 8.26
C ASN A 84 1.49 -1.79 8.03
N ILE A 85 0.56 -0.96 7.56
CA ILE A 85 0.87 0.40 7.08
C ILE A 85 0.28 1.43 8.04
N CYS A 86 1.09 2.38 8.47
CA CYS A 86 0.62 3.54 9.24
C CYS A 86 0.32 4.68 8.27
N LEU A 87 -0.97 4.87 7.99
CA LEU A 87 -1.45 5.89 7.07
C LEU A 87 -2.77 6.43 7.61
N ASP A 88 -2.88 7.75 7.75
CA ASP A 88 -4.01 8.39 8.40
C ASP A 88 -5.35 8.12 7.72
N ILE A 89 -5.39 8.07 6.40
CA ILE A 89 -6.64 7.78 5.66
C ILE A 89 -7.15 6.36 5.88
N LEU A 90 -6.32 5.46 6.40
CA LEU A 90 -6.74 4.11 6.79
C LEU A 90 -7.22 4.05 8.24
N LYS A 91 -7.20 5.18 8.93
CA LYS A 91 -7.57 5.29 10.34
C LYS A 91 -8.55 6.43 10.53
N GLU A 92 -8.16 7.47 11.30
CA GLU A 92 -9.04 8.56 11.69
C GLU A 92 -9.43 9.49 10.54
N GLN A 93 -8.68 9.51 9.45
CA GLN A 93 -9.00 10.35 8.28
C GLN A 93 -9.79 9.61 7.21
N TRP A 94 -10.20 8.37 7.47
CA TRP A 94 -11.04 7.64 6.54
C TRP A 94 -12.40 8.31 6.39
N THR A 95 -12.87 8.43 5.16
CA THR A 95 -14.24 8.84 4.85
C THR A 95 -14.79 7.94 3.73
N PRO A 96 -16.14 7.77 3.66
CA PRO A 96 -16.73 6.99 2.57
C PRO A 96 -16.48 7.55 1.16
N ALA A 97 -16.06 8.82 1.07
CA ALA A 97 -15.73 9.42 -0.22
C ALA A 97 -14.42 8.88 -0.80
N LEU A 98 -13.57 8.27 0.04
CA LEU A 98 -12.29 7.70 -0.40
C LEU A 98 -12.55 6.36 -1.08
N LYS A 99 -11.92 6.16 -2.23
CA LYS A 99 -11.99 4.91 -3.00
C LYS A 99 -10.68 4.16 -2.88
N LEU A 100 -10.68 2.89 -3.29
CA LEU A 100 -9.46 2.08 -3.28
C LEU A 100 -8.36 2.70 -4.12
N SER A 101 -8.70 3.32 -5.25
CA SER A 101 -7.71 4.03 -6.07
C SER A 101 -6.99 5.12 -5.28
N ALA A 102 -7.73 5.89 -4.48
CA ALA A 102 -7.15 6.95 -3.65
C ALA A 102 -6.25 6.38 -2.55
N VAL A 103 -6.67 5.28 -1.93
CA VAL A 103 -5.87 4.61 -0.90
C VAL A 103 -4.54 4.14 -1.49
N LEU A 104 -4.58 3.46 -2.63
CA LEU A 104 -3.38 2.93 -3.27
C LEU A 104 -2.45 4.04 -3.75
N PHE A 105 -3.01 5.11 -4.30
CA PHE A 105 -2.22 6.29 -4.67
C PHE A 105 -1.52 6.89 -3.45
N SER A 106 -2.21 6.99 -2.32
CA SER A 106 -1.64 7.50 -1.09
C SER A 106 -0.52 6.61 -0.55
N ILE A 107 -0.66 5.29 -0.67
CA ILE A 107 0.41 4.35 -0.28
C ILE A 107 1.62 4.54 -1.18
N SER A 108 1.42 4.71 -2.48
CA SER A 108 2.51 4.99 -3.41
C SER A 108 3.23 6.28 -3.04
N SER A 109 2.48 7.32 -2.68
CA SER A 109 3.04 8.59 -2.23
C SER A 109 3.83 8.43 -0.94
N LEU A 110 3.36 7.58 -0.01
CA LEU A 110 4.07 7.30 1.23
C LEU A 110 5.42 6.62 0.97
N LEU A 111 5.51 5.76 -0.03
CA LEU A 111 6.79 5.17 -0.42
C LEU A 111 7.76 6.22 -0.92
N ASN A 112 7.26 7.24 -1.58
CA ASN A 112 8.05 8.34 -2.12
C ASN A 112 8.46 9.33 -1.04
N GLU A 113 7.56 9.61 -0.09
CA GLU A 113 7.79 10.58 0.98
C GLU A 113 7.44 9.96 2.34
N PRO A 114 8.37 9.21 2.94
CA PRO A 114 8.16 8.66 4.28
C PRO A 114 7.96 9.75 5.33
N ASN A 115 7.18 9.41 6.37
CA ASN A 115 7.00 10.27 7.53
C ASN A 115 7.78 9.69 8.72
N PRO A 116 9.05 10.09 8.93
CA PRO A 116 9.88 9.47 9.96
C PRO A 116 9.46 9.81 11.38
N THR A 117 8.63 10.85 11.57
CA THR A 117 8.16 11.25 12.92
C THR A 117 7.08 10.32 13.48
N SER A 118 6.39 9.54 12.62
CA SER A 118 5.36 8.60 13.02
C SER A 118 5.80 7.17 12.71
N ALA A 119 7.04 6.84 13.02
CA ALA A 119 7.65 5.60 12.58
C ALA A 119 7.14 4.37 13.35
N LEU A 120 6.66 3.37 12.60
CA LEU A 120 6.46 2.01 13.09
C LEU A 120 7.78 1.25 13.12
N ASN A 121 8.68 1.56 12.20
CA ASN A 121 10.03 1.05 12.13
C ASN A 121 10.99 2.19 12.43
N GLY A 122 11.39 2.29 13.71
CA GLY A 122 12.22 3.39 14.17
C GLY A 122 13.61 3.39 13.55
N GLU A 123 14.18 2.22 13.29
CA GLU A 123 15.50 2.12 12.64
C GLU A 123 15.45 2.66 11.22
N ALA A 124 14.43 2.28 10.45
CA ALA A 124 14.24 2.83 9.11
C ALA A 124 14.05 4.34 9.13
N GLY A 125 13.31 4.85 10.13
CA GLY A 125 13.12 6.29 10.29
C GLY A 125 14.43 7.01 10.55
N ARG A 126 15.28 6.47 11.43
CA ARG A 126 16.59 7.05 11.72
C ARG A 126 17.52 7.02 10.51
N GLN A 127 17.54 5.89 9.79
CA GLN A 127 18.33 5.76 8.56
C GLN A 127 17.87 6.74 7.49
N TYR A 128 16.57 6.86 7.31
CA TYR A 128 16.01 7.76 6.31
C TYR A 128 16.46 9.20 6.55
N THR A 129 16.50 9.62 7.80
CA THR A 129 16.87 10.99 8.19
C THR A 129 18.39 11.20 8.22
N SER A 130 19.15 10.24 8.75
CA SER A 130 20.56 10.44 9.13
C SER A 130 21.55 9.59 8.36
N ASN A 131 21.11 8.56 7.65
CA ASN A 131 21.98 7.66 6.88
C ASN A 131 21.24 7.10 5.68
N ARG A 132 20.97 7.96 4.72
CA ARG A 132 20.15 7.64 3.55
C ARG A 132 20.74 6.50 2.70
N ALA A 133 22.07 6.42 2.61
CA ALA A 133 22.72 5.36 1.86
C ALA A 133 22.40 3.99 2.46
N GLU A 134 22.45 3.86 3.78
CA GLU A 134 22.11 2.62 4.47
C GLU A 134 20.61 2.32 4.35
N TYR A 135 19.77 3.34 4.45
CA TYR A 135 18.34 3.19 4.21
C TYR A 135 18.08 2.60 2.82
N ASN A 136 18.66 3.19 1.80
CA ASN A 136 18.46 2.74 0.42
C ASN A 136 18.95 1.31 0.22
N ARG A 137 20.11 0.98 0.80
CA ARG A 137 20.67 -0.37 0.73
C ARG A 137 19.71 -1.38 1.37
N LYS A 138 19.19 -1.06 2.54
CA LYS A 138 18.30 -1.95 3.29
C LYS A 138 16.96 -2.12 2.59
N VAL A 139 16.44 -1.07 1.96
CA VAL A 139 15.21 -1.15 1.15
C VAL A 139 15.40 -2.16 0.03
N ILE A 140 16.48 -2.02 -0.73
CA ILE A 140 16.76 -2.90 -1.88
C ILE A 140 16.97 -4.33 -1.42
N GLU A 141 17.71 -4.54 -0.34
CA GLU A 141 17.95 -5.86 0.23
C GLU A 141 16.62 -6.54 0.60
N THR A 142 15.76 -5.84 1.32
CA THR A 142 14.48 -6.38 1.78
C THR A 142 13.54 -6.64 0.61
N CYS A 143 13.44 -5.71 -0.33
CA CYS A 143 12.61 -5.90 -1.51
C CYS A 143 13.09 -7.07 -2.36
N SER A 144 14.40 -7.22 -2.52
CA SER A 144 14.98 -8.33 -3.30
C SER A 144 14.67 -9.68 -2.68
N GLN A 145 14.51 -9.72 -1.35
CA GLN A 145 14.20 -10.95 -0.63
C GLN A 145 12.74 -11.37 -0.82
N TYR A 146 11.80 -10.42 -0.89
CA TYR A 146 10.37 -10.72 -0.76
C TYR A 146 9.53 -10.36 -1.99
N PHE A 147 10.04 -9.55 -2.91
CA PHE A 147 9.25 -9.06 -4.03
C PHE A 147 9.96 -9.26 -5.35
N LYS A 148 9.16 -9.34 -6.41
CA LYS A 148 9.68 -9.53 -7.75
C LYS A 148 10.21 -8.20 -8.29
N LYS A 149 11.37 -8.24 -8.90
CA LYS A 149 11.90 -7.09 -9.64
C LYS A 149 11.51 -7.23 -11.12
N ILE A 150 11.04 -6.13 -11.67
CA ILE A 150 10.68 -6.05 -13.09
C ILE A 150 11.96 -5.96 -13.93
#